data_d895cf0a6e7f866a411287cc63f4a8cb
#
_entry.id   d895cf0a6e7f866a411287cc63f4a8cb
#
_cell.length_a   1.000
_cell.length_b   1.000
_cell.length_c   1.000
_cell.angle_alpha   90.00
_cell.angle_beta   90.00
_cell.angle_gamma   90.00
#
_symmetry.space_group_name_H-M   'P 1'
#
loop_
_entity.id
_entity.type
_entity.pdbx_description
1 polymer ?
#
loop_
_entity_poly.entity_id
_entity_poly.type
_entity_poly.pdbx_seq_one_letter_code
_entity_poly.pdbx_strand_id
1 'polypeptide(L)'
;MEKINIAIADDNERMQEMLGNVIKQDDTLELIGQTGNGNDIYSIIRDKEPDVVLLDIFMPKMDGLTVMEKVNENKNLKKSPAFIVVSAVGEERITEDAFRLGAYYYVLKPFDNETLLNRIKATKGMTAVRRYHPRNFTNPGKEPICPPENSLEIDVTNMIHEIGVPAPVSYTHLTLPTT
;
A
#
# COMPACT_ATOMS: atom_id res chain seq x y z
N MET A 1 -22.04 14.62 1.05
CA MET A 1 -20.78 14.17 0.41
C MET A 1 -20.64 12.68 0.64
N GLU A 2 -20.22 11.92 -0.35
CA GLU A 2 -19.97 10.48 -0.21
C GLU A 2 -18.71 10.27 0.62
N LYS A 3 -18.83 9.51 1.72
CA LYS A 3 -17.72 9.18 2.62
C LYS A 3 -16.83 8.11 1.99
N ILE A 4 -15.57 8.07 2.41
CA ILE A 4 -14.64 7.00 2.05
C ILE A 4 -14.83 5.87 3.07
N ASN A 5 -15.25 4.70 2.60
CA ASN A 5 -15.44 3.51 3.42
C ASN A 5 -14.10 2.81 3.67
N ILE A 6 -13.72 2.66 4.92
CA ILE A 6 -12.42 2.12 5.33
C ILE A 6 -12.61 0.84 6.12
N ALA A 7 -11.77 -0.15 5.84
CA ALA A 7 -11.59 -1.32 6.68
C ALA A 7 -10.16 -1.37 7.22
N ILE A 8 -9.99 -1.92 8.44
CA ILE A 8 -8.69 -2.06 9.11
C ILE A 8 -8.42 -3.54 9.36
N ALA A 9 -7.18 -3.95 9.06
CA ALA A 9 -6.67 -5.27 9.42
C ALA A 9 -5.29 -5.12 10.07
N ASP A 10 -5.20 -5.42 11.35
CA ASP A 10 -3.99 -5.34 12.17
C ASP A 10 -4.15 -6.30 13.35
N ASP A 11 -3.18 -7.14 13.68
CA ASP A 11 -3.28 -8.11 14.77
C ASP A 11 -3.21 -7.47 16.16
N ASN A 12 -2.78 -6.21 16.23
CA ASN A 12 -2.70 -5.43 17.45
C ASN A 12 -4.00 -4.64 17.71
N GLU A 13 -4.79 -5.06 18.68
CA GLU A 13 -6.06 -4.41 19.06
C GLU A 13 -5.90 -2.91 19.38
N ARG A 14 -4.80 -2.52 20.04
CA ARG A 14 -4.53 -1.10 20.34
C ARG A 14 -4.32 -0.27 19.07
N MET A 15 -3.69 -0.88 18.06
CA MET A 15 -3.49 -0.24 16.77
C MET A 15 -4.83 -0.10 16.04
N GLN A 16 -5.68 -1.13 16.06
CA GLN A 16 -7.03 -1.05 15.51
C GLN A 16 -7.85 0.06 16.18
N GLU A 17 -7.82 0.17 17.51
CA GLU A 17 -8.52 1.23 18.25
C GLU A 17 -7.98 2.62 17.90
N MET A 18 -6.66 2.79 17.85
CA MET A 18 -6.02 4.06 17.51
C MET A 18 -6.43 4.49 16.09
N LEU A 19 -6.27 3.61 15.10
CA LEU A 19 -6.65 3.88 13.71
C LEU A 19 -8.14 4.17 13.58
N GLY A 20 -8.98 3.39 14.28
CA GLY A 20 -10.43 3.60 14.31
C GLY A 20 -10.81 4.96 14.88
N ASN A 21 -10.14 5.43 15.93
CA ASN A 21 -10.35 6.76 16.51
C ASN A 21 -9.93 7.88 15.55
N VAL A 22 -8.80 7.73 14.89
CA VAL A 22 -8.31 8.69 13.87
C VAL A 22 -9.32 8.81 12.72
N ILE A 23 -9.85 7.69 12.22
CA ILE A 23 -10.83 7.69 11.13
C ILE A 23 -12.15 8.36 11.57
N LYS A 24 -12.64 8.07 12.79
CA LYS A 24 -13.91 8.62 13.31
C LYS A 24 -13.85 10.13 13.56
N GLN A 25 -12.67 10.72 13.70
CA GLN A 25 -12.51 12.17 13.87
C GLN A 25 -12.66 12.95 12.56
N ASP A 26 -12.70 12.27 11.43
CA ASP A 26 -12.86 12.89 10.12
C ASP A 26 -14.22 12.56 9.50
N ASP A 27 -15.05 13.57 9.35
CA ASP A 27 -16.43 13.43 8.84
C ASP A 27 -16.52 12.91 7.40
N THR A 28 -15.41 12.94 6.66
CA THR A 28 -15.33 12.46 5.27
C THR A 28 -15.02 10.97 5.17
N LEU A 29 -14.70 10.33 6.30
CA LEU A 29 -14.31 8.93 6.41
C LEU A 29 -15.37 8.13 7.17
N GLU A 30 -15.44 6.83 6.88
CA GLU A 30 -16.31 5.89 7.59
C GLU A 30 -15.62 4.55 7.81
N LEU A 31 -15.51 4.15 9.08
CA LEU A 31 -14.97 2.83 9.43
C LEU A 31 -16.09 1.78 9.31
N ILE A 32 -16.00 0.90 8.31
CA ILE A 32 -17.01 -0.13 8.04
C ILE A 32 -16.65 -1.53 8.55
N GLY A 33 -15.41 -1.73 8.97
CA GLY A 33 -14.95 -2.99 9.55
C GLY A 33 -13.53 -2.93 10.09
N GLN A 34 -13.26 -3.76 11.10
CA GLN A 34 -11.93 -3.96 11.66
C GLN A 34 -11.74 -5.40 12.10
N THR A 35 -10.53 -5.93 11.98
CA THR A 35 -10.20 -7.31 12.35
C THR A 35 -8.71 -7.48 12.60
N GLY A 36 -8.35 -8.55 13.34
CA GLY A 36 -6.96 -8.93 13.60
C GLY A 36 -6.42 -10.05 12.72
N ASN A 37 -7.12 -10.46 11.65
CA ASN A 37 -6.63 -11.55 10.79
C ASN A 37 -7.03 -11.42 9.32
N GLY A 38 -6.24 -12.04 8.45
CA GLY A 38 -6.41 -11.93 7.00
C GLY A 38 -7.64 -12.63 6.43
N ASN A 39 -8.17 -13.69 7.05
CA ASN A 39 -9.37 -14.34 6.54
C ASN A 39 -10.61 -13.45 6.72
N ASP A 40 -10.70 -12.79 7.86
CA ASP A 40 -11.86 -11.95 8.18
C ASP A 40 -11.82 -10.66 7.36
N ILE A 41 -10.63 -10.05 7.14
CA ILE A 41 -10.54 -8.87 6.28
C ILE A 41 -10.90 -9.21 4.83
N TYR A 42 -10.51 -10.38 4.33
CA TYR A 42 -10.92 -10.82 3.01
C TYR A 42 -12.44 -10.94 2.89
N SER A 43 -13.11 -11.45 3.94
CA SER A 43 -14.57 -11.52 4.00
C SER A 43 -15.21 -10.12 4.05
N ILE A 44 -14.64 -9.20 4.84
CA ILE A 44 -15.10 -7.80 4.89
C ILE A 44 -14.97 -7.13 3.51
N ILE A 45 -13.86 -7.35 2.81
CA ILE A 45 -13.64 -6.79 1.46
C ILE A 45 -14.72 -7.29 0.49
N ARG A 46 -15.02 -8.58 0.50
CA ARG A 46 -16.02 -9.20 -0.37
C ARG A 46 -17.45 -8.72 -0.07
N ASP A 47 -17.78 -8.62 1.22
CA ASP A 47 -19.19 -8.44 1.65
C ASP A 47 -19.54 -6.95 1.83
N LYS A 48 -18.59 -6.10 2.19
CA LYS A 48 -18.81 -4.68 2.48
C LYS A 48 -18.18 -3.71 1.46
N GLU A 49 -17.37 -4.19 0.54
CA GLU A 49 -16.78 -3.43 -0.56
C GLU A 49 -16.12 -2.09 -0.13
N PRO A 50 -15.15 -2.09 0.83
CA PRO A 50 -14.49 -0.87 1.27
C PRO A 50 -13.80 -0.15 0.11
N ASP A 51 -13.64 1.17 0.23
CA ASP A 51 -12.84 1.99 -0.68
C ASP A 51 -11.35 1.82 -0.40
N VAL A 52 -11.00 1.77 0.87
CA VAL A 52 -9.62 1.69 1.36
C VAL A 52 -9.51 0.60 2.42
N VAL A 53 -8.42 -0.16 2.36
CA VAL A 53 -8.04 -1.12 3.40
C VAL A 53 -6.69 -0.70 3.98
N LEU A 54 -6.66 -0.40 5.28
CA LEU A 54 -5.43 -0.29 6.05
C LEU A 54 -5.02 -1.70 6.47
N LEU A 55 -3.88 -2.18 5.97
CA LEU A 55 -3.52 -3.59 6.03
C LEU A 55 -2.14 -3.78 6.66
N ASP A 56 -2.08 -4.44 7.82
CA ASP A 56 -0.80 -4.97 8.30
C ASP A 56 -0.41 -6.21 7.50
N ILE A 57 0.88 -6.40 7.33
CA ILE A 57 1.43 -7.59 6.67
C ILE A 57 1.42 -8.78 7.62
N PHE A 58 1.85 -8.59 8.87
CA PHE A 58 2.02 -9.67 9.82
C PHE A 58 0.74 -9.90 10.63
N MET A 59 -0.09 -10.80 10.15
CA MET A 59 -1.32 -11.19 10.82
C MET A 59 -1.45 -12.72 10.92
N PRO A 60 -2.14 -13.24 11.96
CA PRO A 60 -2.41 -14.66 12.07
C PRO A 60 -3.33 -15.17 10.97
N LYS A 61 -3.27 -16.47 10.70
CA LYS A 61 -4.06 -17.24 9.72
C LYS A 61 -3.77 -16.91 8.26
N MET A 62 -3.69 -15.65 7.88
CA MET A 62 -3.37 -15.19 6.54
C MET A 62 -2.69 -13.82 6.65
N ASP A 63 -1.49 -13.71 6.09
CA ASP A 63 -0.74 -12.46 6.04
C ASP A 63 -1.33 -11.46 5.02
N GLY A 64 -0.92 -10.19 5.14
CA GLY A 64 -1.46 -9.11 4.31
C GLY A 64 -1.14 -9.25 2.83
N LEU A 65 0.03 -9.78 2.45
CA LEU A 65 0.38 -9.98 1.03
C LEU A 65 -0.52 -11.06 0.42
N THR A 66 -0.74 -12.15 1.13
CA THR A 66 -1.67 -13.22 0.70
C THR A 66 -3.11 -12.71 0.57
N VAL A 67 -3.55 -11.78 1.43
CA VAL A 67 -4.86 -11.11 1.28
C VAL A 67 -4.92 -10.35 -0.04
N MET A 68 -3.90 -9.55 -0.35
CA MET A 68 -3.83 -8.78 -1.60
C MET A 68 -3.82 -9.69 -2.83
N GLU A 69 -3.07 -10.80 -2.82
CA GLU A 69 -3.06 -11.81 -3.88
C GLU A 69 -4.46 -12.35 -4.13
N LYS A 70 -5.15 -12.82 -3.08
CA LYS A 70 -6.50 -13.36 -3.19
C LYS A 70 -7.52 -12.36 -3.72
N VAL A 71 -7.39 -11.10 -3.31
CA VAL A 71 -8.24 -10.02 -3.84
C VAL A 71 -7.98 -9.81 -5.33
N ASN A 72 -6.72 -9.81 -5.75
CA ASN A 72 -6.35 -9.65 -7.16
C ASN A 72 -6.79 -10.84 -8.05
N GLU A 73 -6.77 -12.05 -7.52
CA GLU A 73 -7.19 -13.28 -8.22
C GLU A 73 -8.71 -13.40 -8.32
N ASN A 74 -9.45 -12.82 -7.38
CA ASN A 74 -10.91 -12.95 -7.34
C ASN A 74 -11.61 -12.05 -8.35
N LYS A 75 -11.93 -12.63 -9.52
CA LYS A 75 -12.65 -11.92 -10.60
C LYS A 75 -14.11 -11.58 -10.28
N ASN A 76 -14.67 -12.16 -9.22
CA ASN A 76 -16.06 -11.94 -8.83
C ASN A 76 -16.23 -10.76 -7.86
N LEU A 77 -15.15 -10.13 -7.40
CA LEU A 77 -15.23 -8.91 -6.62
C LEU A 77 -15.73 -7.76 -7.51
N LYS A 78 -16.78 -7.11 -7.08
CA LYS A 78 -17.36 -5.97 -7.78
C LYS A 78 -16.41 -4.77 -7.73
N LYS A 79 -15.67 -4.63 -6.62
CA LYS A 79 -14.74 -3.54 -6.36
C LYS A 79 -13.47 -4.07 -5.69
N SER A 80 -12.33 -3.63 -6.16
CA SER A 80 -11.05 -3.84 -5.48
C SER A 80 -10.73 -2.59 -4.66
N PRO A 81 -10.45 -2.72 -3.35
CA PRO A 81 -10.09 -1.58 -2.52
C PRO A 81 -8.70 -1.04 -2.86
N ALA A 82 -8.44 0.20 -2.48
CA ALA A 82 -7.09 0.72 -2.42
C ALA A 82 -6.40 0.19 -1.14
N PHE A 83 -5.30 -0.54 -1.29
CA PHE A 83 -4.53 -1.02 -0.15
C PHE A 83 -3.50 0.02 0.28
N ILE A 84 -3.54 0.38 1.57
CA ILE A 84 -2.47 1.11 2.27
C ILE A 84 -1.88 0.14 3.27
N VAL A 85 -0.67 -0.32 2.99
CA VAL A 85 0.05 -1.21 3.90
C VAL A 85 0.58 -0.40 5.07
N VAL A 86 0.35 -0.87 6.30
CA VAL A 86 0.78 -0.22 7.55
C VAL A 86 1.54 -1.24 8.38
N SER A 87 2.86 -1.24 8.33
CA SER A 87 3.67 -2.32 8.89
C SER A 87 4.84 -1.81 9.74
N ALA A 88 5.29 -2.63 10.70
CA ALA A 88 6.50 -2.38 11.47
C ALA A 88 7.80 -2.74 10.73
N VAL A 89 7.70 -3.41 9.57
CA VAL A 89 8.83 -3.90 8.79
C VAL A 89 8.98 -3.11 7.51
N GLY A 90 10.18 -2.59 7.28
CA GLY A 90 10.54 -1.80 6.10
C GLY A 90 11.58 -2.50 5.22
N GLU A 91 11.59 -3.84 5.20
CA GLU A 91 12.47 -4.58 4.29
C GLU A 91 12.09 -4.29 2.84
N GLU A 92 13.10 -3.96 2.03
CA GLU A 92 12.93 -3.59 0.62
C GLU A 92 12.14 -4.65 -0.15
N ARG A 93 12.46 -5.93 0.04
CA ARG A 93 11.78 -7.04 -0.63
C ARG A 93 10.28 -7.10 -0.32
N ILE A 94 9.91 -6.92 0.95
CA ILE A 94 8.50 -6.95 1.38
C ILE A 94 7.75 -5.75 0.82
N THR A 95 8.40 -4.59 0.83
CA THR A 95 7.85 -3.35 0.27
C THR A 95 7.63 -3.46 -1.24
N GLU A 96 8.60 -4.01 -1.98
CA GLU A 96 8.47 -4.29 -3.41
C GLU A 96 7.34 -5.27 -3.72
N ASP A 97 7.23 -6.36 -2.93
CA ASP A 97 6.15 -7.34 -3.10
C ASP A 97 4.77 -6.70 -2.87
N ALA A 98 4.63 -5.84 -1.85
CA ALA A 98 3.39 -5.11 -1.60
C ALA A 98 3.01 -4.20 -2.79
N PHE A 99 3.95 -3.42 -3.32
CA PHE A 99 3.68 -2.57 -4.49
C PHE A 99 3.40 -3.37 -5.75
N ARG A 100 4.08 -4.49 -5.98
CA ARG A 100 3.80 -5.41 -7.09
C ARG A 100 2.40 -6.00 -7.01
N LEU A 101 1.89 -6.24 -5.81
CA LEU A 101 0.52 -6.69 -5.55
C LEU A 101 -0.51 -5.56 -5.62
N GLY A 102 -0.09 -4.31 -5.79
CA GLY A 102 -0.98 -3.18 -5.99
C GLY A 102 -1.24 -2.34 -4.75
N ALA A 103 -0.34 -2.33 -3.77
CA ALA A 103 -0.40 -1.36 -2.68
C ALA A 103 -0.29 0.06 -3.24
N TYR A 104 -1.16 0.97 -2.78
CA TYR A 104 -1.10 2.38 -3.13
C TYR A 104 -0.03 3.11 -2.33
N TYR A 105 0.07 2.77 -1.05
CA TYR A 105 1.06 3.32 -0.13
C TYR A 105 1.56 2.24 0.80
N TYR A 106 2.81 2.42 1.26
CA TYR A 106 3.43 1.65 2.32
C TYR A 106 3.81 2.61 3.44
N VAL A 107 3.26 2.43 4.63
CA VAL A 107 3.46 3.28 5.80
C VAL A 107 4.16 2.49 6.90
N LEU A 108 5.33 2.95 7.33
CA LEU A 108 6.06 2.32 8.43
C LEU A 108 5.53 2.79 9.79
N LYS A 109 5.35 1.85 10.72
CA LYS A 109 5.12 2.13 12.14
C LYS A 109 6.46 2.48 12.84
N PRO A 110 6.52 3.54 13.67
CA PRO A 110 5.47 4.49 14.01
C PRO A 110 5.28 5.55 12.91
N PHE A 111 4.06 6.01 12.73
CA PHE A 111 3.68 7.02 11.74
C PHE A 111 2.91 8.17 12.37
N ASP A 112 2.84 9.27 11.64
CA ASP A 112 2.01 10.42 11.99
C ASP A 112 0.57 10.25 11.46
N ASN A 113 -0.42 10.56 12.32
CA ASN A 113 -1.84 10.41 11.99
C ASN A 113 -2.28 11.29 10.82
N GLU A 114 -1.75 12.51 10.73
CA GLU A 114 -2.07 13.45 9.65
C GLU A 114 -1.55 12.93 8.31
N THR A 115 -0.33 12.40 8.30
CA THR A 115 0.27 11.75 7.12
C THR A 115 -0.60 10.59 6.65
N LEU A 116 -1.05 9.71 7.56
CA LEU A 116 -1.92 8.59 7.21
C LEU A 116 -3.26 9.07 6.62
N LEU A 117 -3.92 10.05 7.26
CA LEU A 117 -5.17 10.63 6.77
C LEU A 117 -5.02 11.23 5.37
N ASN A 118 -3.91 11.94 5.12
CA ASN A 118 -3.61 12.50 3.80
C ASN A 118 -3.46 11.41 2.73
N ARG A 119 -2.81 10.28 3.06
CA ARG A 119 -2.70 9.12 2.15
C ARG A 119 -4.06 8.49 1.87
N ILE A 120 -4.90 8.32 2.89
CA ILE A 120 -6.27 7.82 2.73
C ILE A 120 -7.08 8.73 1.78
N LYS A 121 -7.07 10.03 2.02
CA LYS A 121 -7.80 11.00 1.18
C LYS A 121 -7.29 11.05 -0.26
N ALA A 122 -6.00 10.89 -0.47
CA ALA A 122 -5.40 10.86 -1.80
C ALA A 122 -5.88 9.67 -2.65
N THR A 123 -6.40 8.60 -2.05
CA THR A 123 -6.97 7.47 -2.81
C THR A 123 -8.30 7.80 -3.48
N LYS A 124 -9.03 8.83 -3.03
CA LYS A 124 -10.39 9.22 -3.51
C LYS A 124 -10.44 9.68 -4.98
N GLY A 125 -9.46 9.62 -5.75
CA GLY A 125 -9.50 9.93 -7.19
C GLY A 125 -8.89 8.80 -8.01
N MET A 126 -8.34 7.79 -7.33
CA MET A 126 -7.52 6.76 -7.97
C MET A 126 -8.24 5.41 -8.18
N THR A 127 -9.42 5.24 -7.59
CA THR A 127 -10.18 3.97 -7.57
C THR A 127 -10.65 3.45 -8.94
N ALA A 128 -10.43 4.18 -10.03
CA ALA A 128 -10.92 3.78 -11.36
C ALA A 128 -9.84 3.31 -12.34
N VAL A 129 -8.53 3.49 -12.10
CA VAL A 129 -7.57 3.48 -13.23
C VAL A 129 -6.49 2.40 -13.22
N ARG A 130 -6.20 1.66 -12.16
CA ARG A 130 -5.11 0.69 -12.26
C ARG A 130 -5.41 -0.67 -11.59
N ARG A 131 -6.04 -1.56 -12.34
CA ARG A 131 -5.68 -2.97 -12.22
C ARG A 131 -4.28 -3.12 -12.81
N TYR A 132 -3.28 -3.09 -11.97
CA TYR A 132 -1.93 -3.49 -12.38
C TYR A 132 -1.99 -5.00 -12.69
N HIS A 133 -1.98 -5.33 -13.96
CA HIS A 133 -1.87 -6.72 -14.41
C HIS A 133 -0.39 -7.06 -14.55
N PRO A 134 0.16 -7.98 -13.74
CA PRO A 134 1.56 -8.39 -13.84
C PRO A 134 1.89 -9.20 -15.10
N ARG A 135 1.01 -9.25 -16.11
CA ARG A 135 1.19 -10.09 -17.31
C ARG A 135 2.11 -9.55 -18.39
N ASN A 136 2.73 -8.39 -18.22
CA ASN A 136 3.54 -7.76 -19.30
C ASN A 136 5.05 -7.76 -19.09
N PHE A 137 5.59 -8.55 -18.16
CA PHE A 137 7.04 -8.68 -18.01
C PHE A 137 7.69 -9.82 -18.82
N THR A 138 6.98 -10.40 -19.79
CA THR A 138 7.55 -11.46 -20.66
C THR A 138 7.77 -10.99 -22.10
N ASN A 139 8.31 -9.80 -22.30
CA ASN A 139 8.84 -9.45 -23.63
C ASN A 139 10.13 -8.62 -23.49
N PRO A 140 11.32 -9.25 -23.61
CA PRO A 140 12.58 -8.52 -23.67
C PRO A 140 12.67 -7.85 -25.06
N GLY A 141 12.20 -6.62 -25.20
CA GLY A 141 12.31 -5.89 -26.48
C GLY A 141 11.34 -4.74 -26.72
N LYS A 142 10.48 -4.39 -25.77
CA LYS A 142 9.70 -3.15 -25.85
C LYS A 142 10.04 -2.25 -24.67
N GLU A 143 10.50 -1.04 -25.01
CA GLU A 143 10.73 0.03 -24.05
C GLU A 143 9.51 0.25 -23.14
N PRO A 144 9.69 0.57 -21.84
CA PRO A 144 8.59 0.90 -20.96
C PRO A 144 7.86 2.12 -21.52
N ILE A 145 6.57 1.96 -21.80
CA ILE A 145 5.71 3.08 -22.18
C ILE A 145 5.58 3.95 -20.93
N CYS A 146 6.34 5.03 -20.85
CA CYS A 146 6.14 6.11 -19.90
C CYS A 146 4.69 6.62 -20.04
N PRO A 147 3.92 6.76 -18.95
CA PRO A 147 2.65 7.46 -19.01
C PRO A 147 2.89 8.94 -19.37
N PRO A 148 1.91 9.63 -19.99
CA PRO A 148 2.07 11.02 -20.41
C PRO A 148 2.37 11.93 -19.22
N GLU A 149 3.19 12.94 -19.46
CA GLU A 149 3.85 13.88 -18.53
C GLU A 149 2.94 14.71 -17.60
N ASN A 150 1.74 14.27 -17.26
CA ASN A 150 0.82 14.98 -16.33
C ASN A 150 0.24 14.09 -15.23
N SER A 151 0.78 12.92 -14.97
CA SER A 151 0.49 12.18 -13.74
C SER A 151 1.66 12.39 -12.79
N LEU A 152 1.36 12.97 -11.63
CA LEU A 152 2.24 13.14 -10.48
C LEU A 152 3.26 12.01 -10.43
N GLU A 153 4.50 12.33 -10.75
CA GLU A 153 5.64 11.47 -10.50
C GLU A 153 5.59 11.14 -9.00
N ILE A 154 5.21 9.91 -8.71
CA ILE A 154 5.47 9.35 -7.38
C ILE A 154 6.97 9.11 -7.40
N ASP A 155 7.71 10.11 -6.93
CA ASP A 155 9.14 10.07 -6.83
C ASP A 155 9.52 9.01 -5.78
N VAL A 156 9.82 7.80 -6.29
CA VAL A 156 10.29 6.68 -5.46
C VAL A 156 11.54 7.09 -4.69
N THR A 157 12.32 8.03 -5.21
CA THR A 157 13.52 8.59 -4.61
C THR A 157 13.19 9.40 -3.35
N ASN A 158 12.08 10.16 -3.35
CA ASN A 158 11.61 10.86 -2.16
C ASN A 158 11.02 9.91 -1.12
N MET A 159 10.40 8.80 -1.55
CA MET A 159 9.93 7.76 -0.63
C MET A 159 11.08 7.09 0.15
N ILE A 160 12.22 6.87 -0.50
CA ILE A 160 13.42 6.31 0.15
C ILE A 160 14.03 7.31 1.14
N HIS A 161 13.96 8.61 0.89
CA HIS A 161 14.46 9.66 1.80
C HIS A 161 13.59 9.81 3.06
N GLU A 162 12.28 9.62 2.96
CA GLU A 162 11.38 9.64 4.14
C GLU A 162 11.55 8.40 5.03
N ILE A 163 12.07 7.28 4.49
CA ILE A 163 12.32 6.05 5.26
C ILE A 163 13.66 6.09 6.00
N GLY A 164 14.49 7.13 5.82
CA GLY A 164 15.76 7.30 6.55
C GLY A 164 16.86 6.30 6.16
N VAL A 165 16.80 5.71 4.96
CA VAL A 165 17.89 4.89 4.42
C VAL A 165 18.97 5.81 3.86
N PRO A 166 20.23 5.75 4.35
CA PRO A 166 21.32 6.58 3.81
C PRO A 166 21.61 6.20 2.36
N ALA A 167 21.76 7.22 1.50
CA ALA A 167 22.09 7.05 0.10
C ALA A 167 23.35 6.17 -0.09
N PRO A 168 23.39 5.29 -1.10
CA PRO A 168 24.56 4.49 -1.38
C PRO A 168 25.74 5.41 -1.74
N VAL A 169 26.84 5.25 -1.00
CA VAL A 169 28.10 5.99 -1.26
C VAL A 169 28.61 5.57 -2.63
N SER A 170 28.73 6.54 -3.53
CA SER A 170 29.36 6.33 -4.83
C SER A 170 30.82 5.93 -4.63
N TYR A 171 31.15 4.70 -4.95
CA TYR A 171 32.54 4.28 -5.06
C TYR A 171 33.13 4.89 -6.32
N THR A 172 33.87 5.96 -6.14
CA THR A 172 34.76 6.47 -7.19
C THR A 172 35.88 5.46 -7.45
N HIS A 173 35.96 4.96 -8.67
CA HIS A 173 37.04 4.12 -9.13
C HIS A 173 38.38 4.83 -8.94
N LEU A 174 39.22 4.32 -8.01
CA LEU A 174 40.62 4.66 -7.98
C LEU A 174 41.34 3.93 -9.13
N THR A 175 41.72 4.68 -10.15
CA THR A 175 42.65 4.21 -11.17
C THR A 175 44.07 4.14 -10.58
N LEU A 176 44.67 2.96 -10.56
CA LEU A 176 46.06 2.77 -10.20
C LEU A 176 46.95 3.21 -11.38
N PRO A 177 48.04 3.93 -11.14
CA PRO A 177 49.00 4.25 -12.18
C PRO A 177 49.88 3.02 -12.46
N THR A 178 50.01 2.66 -13.74
CA THR A 178 50.99 1.71 -14.27
C THR A 178 52.38 2.35 -14.35
N THR A 179 53.35 1.76 -13.72
CA THR A 179 54.76 1.82 -14.06
C THR A 179 55.29 0.43 -14.31
#